data_1bc26f05920379327ecd55739d7cb9f8
#
_entry.id   1bc26f05920379327ecd55739d7cb9f8
#
_cell.length_a   1.000
_cell.length_b   1.000
_cell.length_c   1.000
_cell.angle_alpha   90.00
_cell.angle_beta   90.00
_cell.angle_gamma   90.00
#
_symmetry.space_group_name_H-M   'P 1'
#
loop_
_entity.id
_entity.type
_entity.pdbx_description
1 polymer ?
#
loop_
_entity_poly.entity_id
_entity_poly.type
_entity_poly.pdbx_seq_one_letter_code
_entity_poly.pdbx_strand_id
1 'polypeptide(L)'
;MQTEVSDTRIAHKKFGLFYPSVSRPSILIEGEDRKTFLQGIASQDILKQDEKSLSYSFFLNPKARILFDAWCGNFEDKIGLFPPAGTREEFINHLKKYLFFRTKAKITDMSEHFREIRLVGPETISVLLSLFDNNFSGSSFRMLKNGGYVLIHPTSFQHNLDVGLQADLFIPIDQFETTQKSLEDFTSKKGGVLLSESSYLTYLTEKGIPLFPSELNDSFFPAEAGLDSVGVSYNKGCYVGQEPVTRLKFQGHLNRSLAGFSLEGAAFPKMEFPVTLFNPKDGNEAGILTRTSFSDILGSGIGLGYLKRNFSENGTELLLPDAQLVRVHSLPFV
;
A
#
# COMPACT_ATOMS: atom_id res chain seq x y z
N MET A 1 10.12 10.54 -35.15
CA MET A 1 9.09 10.09 -34.20
C MET A 1 9.54 10.52 -32.81
N GLN A 2 8.91 11.55 -32.23
CA GLN A 2 9.08 11.81 -30.81
C GLN A 2 8.43 10.64 -30.07
N THR A 3 9.21 9.83 -29.40
CA THR A 3 8.71 8.82 -28.48
C THR A 3 7.95 9.57 -27.38
N GLU A 4 6.63 9.37 -27.34
CA GLU A 4 5.77 9.89 -26.29
C GLU A 4 6.32 9.35 -24.95
N VAL A 5 6.66 10.27 -24.04
CA VAL A 5 7.24 9.89 -22.74
C VAL A 5 6.14 9.25 -21.93
N SER A 6 6.34 8.01 -21.46
CA SER A 6 5.31 7.29 -20.68
C SER A 6 4.98 8.03 -19.38
N ASP A 7 3.71 7.91 -18.97
CA ASP A 7 3.19 8.54 -17.76
C ASP A 7 3.97 8.13 -16.51
N THR A 8 4.32 6.84 -16.39
CA THR A 8 5.10 6.36 -15.24
C THR A 8 6.49 6.99 -15.19
N ARG A 9 7.14 7.19 -16.34
CA ARG A 9 8.45 7.88 -16.41
C ARG A 9 8.38 9.31 -15.90
N ILE A 10 7.31 10.03 -16.20
CA ILE A 10 7.10 11.39 -15.67
C ILE A 10 6.86 11.32 -14.15
N ALA A 11 6.00 10.41 -13.69
CA ALA A 11 5.71 10.23 -12.28
C ALA A 11 6.96 9.88 -11.45
N HIS A 12 7.85 9.02 -11.97
CA HIS A 12 9.13 8.68 -11.32
C HIS A 12 10.11 9.86 -11.24
N LYS A 13 10.08 10.76 -12.20
CA LYS A 13 11.03 11.90 -12.26
C LYS A 13 10.52 13.17 -11.59
N LYS A 14 9.22 13.35 -11.56
CA LYS A 14 8.54 14.54 -11.04
C LYS A 14 7.42 14.15 -10.08
N PHE A 15 6.20 14.11 -10.58
CA PHE A 15 5.03 13.65 -9.85
C PHE A 15 3.90 13.22 -10.80
N GLY A 16 3.04 12.36 -10.27
CA GLY A 16 1.79 11.95 -10.88
C GLY A 16 0.60 12.18 -9.97
N LEU A 17 -0.53 12.55 -10.56
CA LEU A 17 -1.85 12.60 -9.95
C LEU A 17 -2.64 11.37 -10.34
N PHE A 18 -3.34 10.78 -9.39
CA PHE A 18 -4.28 9.70 -9.63
C PHE A 18 -5.60 9.93 -8.87
N TYR A 19 -6.70 9.74 -9.57
CA TYR A 19 -8.05 9.79 -9.02
C TYR A 19 -8.63 8.37 -8.99
N PRO A 20 -8.64 7.70 -7.81
CA PRO A 20 -9.16 6.35 -7.73
C PRO A 20 -10.67 6.32 -8.00
N SER A 21 -11.13 5.35 -8.78
CA SER A 21 -12.58 5.13 -9.03
C SER A 21 -13.35 4.81 -7.76
N VAL A 22 -12.68 4.14 -6.81
CA VAL A 22 -13.19 3.87 -5.46
C VAL A 22 -12.18 4.39 -4.44
N SER A 23 -12.58 5.36 -3.64
CA SER A 23 -11.76 5.90 -2.55
C SER A 23 -11.56 4.87 -1.43
N ARG A 24 -10.44 4.97 -0.71
CA ARG A 24 -10.27 4.26 0.56
C ARG A 24 -11.36 4.70 1.54
N PRO A 25 -11.90 3.78 2.35
CA PRO A 25 -12.76 4.16 3.46
C PRO A 25 -12.04 5.09 4.44
N SER A 26 -12.78 6.04 5.00
CA SER A 26 -12.33 6.93 6.07
C SER A 26 -13.14 6.64 7.32
N ILE A 27 -12.55 5.95 8.29
CA ILE A 27 -13.22 5.47 9.50
C ILE A 27 -12.56 6.11 10.70
N LEU A 28 -13.35 6.78 11.55
CA LEU A 28 -12.86 7.40 12.77
C LEU A 28 -13.16 6.52 13.99
N ILE A 29 -12.18 6.40 14.86
CA ILE A 29 -12.33 5.80 16.19
C ILE A 29 -12.19 6.92 17.22
N GLU A 30 -13.28 7.17 17.95
CA GLU A 30 -13.42 8.25 18.92
C GLU A 30 -13.63 7.68 20.33
N GLY A 31 -13.48 8.50 21.37
CA GLY A 31 -13.70 8.13 22.76
C GLY A 31 -12.44 7.86 23.56
N GLU A 32 -12.61 7.72 24.88
CA GLU A 32 -11.50 7.57 25.85
C GLU A 32 -10.64 6.34 25.55
N ASP A 33 -11.29 5.21 25.19
CA ASP A 33 -10.63 3.92 24.98
C ASP A 33 -10.17 3.71 23.51
N ARG A 34 -10.23 4.72 22.61
CA ARG A 34 -9.90 4.56 21.19
C ARG A 34 -8.52 3.94 20.94
N LYS A 35 -7.50 4.40 21.65
CA LYS A 35 -6.13 3.89 21.52
C LYS A 35 -5.99 2.49 22.10
N THR A 36 -6.53 2.25 23.29
CA THR A 36 -6.49 0.95 23.96
C THR A 36 -7.25 -0.13 23.18
N PHE A 37 -8.41 0.23 22.62
CA PHE A 37 -9.19 -0.63 21.73
C PHE A 37 -8.37 -1.07 20.52
N LEU A 38 -7.80 -0.11 19.80
CA LEU A 38 -6.99 -0.41 18.61
C LEU A 38 -5.70 -1.14 18.96
N GLN A 39 -5.11 -0.88 20.12
CA GLN A 39 -3.88 -1.54 20.59
C GLN A 39 -4.03 -3.06 20.65
N GLY A 40 -5.22 -3.56 20.96
CA GLY A 40 -5.49 -5.01 21.05
C GLY A 40 -5.73 -5.71 19.70
N ILE A 41 -5.97 -4.98 18.63
CA ILE A 41 -6.36 -5.56 17.33
C ILE A 41 -5.45 -5.17 16.17
N ALA A 42 -4.78 -4.03 16.24
CA ALA A 42 -3.81 -3.56 15.26
C ALA A 42 -2.42 -4.12 15.57
N SER A 43 -1.63 -4.47 14.57
CA SER A 43 -0.27 -5.00 14.75
C SER A 43 0.75 -3.92 15.14
N GLN A 44 0.49 -2.64 14.82
CA GLN A 44 1.35 -1.51 15.15
C GLN A 44 1.05 -0.93 16.56
N ASP A 45 2.02 -0.25 17.18
CA ASP A 45 1.89 0.35 18.52
C ASP A 45 1.12 1.68 18.47
N ILE A 46 -0.20 1.59 18.59
CA ILE A 46 -1.10 2.76 18.54
C ILE A 46 -0.99 3.64 19.81
N LEU A 47 -0.63 3.05 20.95
CA LEU A 47 -0.49 3.81 22.19
C LEU A 47 0.69 4.80 22.15
N LYS A 48 1.79 4.39 21.46
CA LYS A 48 3.00 5.23 21.33
C LYS A 48 2.99 6.11 20.08
N GLN A 49 1.93 6.05 19.29
CA GLN A 49 1.84 6.87 18.10
C GLN A 49 1.70 8.35 18.46
N ASP A 50 2.64 9.17 17.98
CA ASP A 50 2.63 10.62 18.18
C ASP A 50 1.42 11.27 17.50
N GLU A 51 1.00 12.43 18.00
CA GLU A 51 -0.01 13.25 17.34
C GLU A 51 0.45 13.70 15.94
N LYS A 52 -0.50 13.78 15.03
CA LYS A 52 -0.25 14.16 13.62
C LYS A 52 0.73 13.24 12.91
N SER A 53 0.91 12.02 13.41
CA SER A 53 1.67 10.98 12.76
C SER A 53 0.78 9.98 12.04
N LEU A 54 1.36 9.32 11.05
CA LEU A 54 0.76 8.24 10.29
C LEU A 54 1.55 6.96 10.54
N SER A 55 0.88 5.89 10.88
CA SER A 55 1.47 4.55 10.95
C SER A 55 0.73 3.59 10.03
N TYR A 56 1.45 2.59 9.55
CA TYR A 56 0.86 1.49 8.79
C TYR A 56 0.67 0.30 9.71
N SER A 57 -0.45 -0.39 9.62
CA SER A 57 -0.78 -1.51 10.51
C SER A 57 -1.53 -2.61 9.78
N PHE A 58 -1.37 -3.83 10.26
CA PHE A 58 -2.16 -4.97 9.86
C PHE A 58 -3.24 -5.28 10.92
N PHE A 59 -4.35 -5.79 10.43
CA PHE A 59 -5.40 -6.44 11.20
C PHE A 59 -5.37 -7.91 10.84
N LEU A 60 -4.94 -8.74 11.80
CA LEU A 60 -4.61 -10.13 11.56
C LEU A 60 -5.68 -11.07 12.10
N ASN A 61 -5.72 -12.28 11.56
CA ASN A 61 -6.43 -13.37 12.22
C ASN A 61 -5.55 -14.02 13.31
N PRO A 62 -6.10 -14.91 14.18
CA PRO A 62 -5.31 -15.58 15.23
C PRO A 62 -4.12 -16.41 14.71
N LYS A 63 -4.11 -16.76 13.42
CA LYS A 63 -3.01 -17.47 12.75
C LYS A 63 -1.99 -16.50 12.12
N ALA A 64 -2.07 -15.20 12.45
CA ALA A 64 -1.21 -14.11 11.93
C ALA A 64 -1.31 -13.86 10.41
N ARG A 65 -2.38 -14.30 9.76
CA ARG A 65 -2.64 -14.00 8.36
C ARG A 65 -3.30 -12.63 8.22
N ILE A 66 -2.97 -11.93 7.14
CA ILE A 66 -3.46 -10.57 6.86
C ILE A 66 -4.95 -10.64 6.52
N LEU A 67 -5.82 -10.05 7.34
CA LEU A 67 -7.21 -9.83 6.99
C LEU A 67 -7.39 -8.47 6.30
N PHE A 68 -6.72 -7.44 6.82
CA PHE A 68 -6.68 -6.10 6.27
C PHE A 68 -5.33 -5.46 6.61
N ASP A 69 -4.95 -4.49 5.81
CA ASP A 69 -3.98 -3.47 6.15
C ASP A 69 -4.69 -2.12 6.28
N ALA A 70 -4.12 -1.18 7.00
CA ALA A 70 -4.65 0.18 7.04
C ALA A 70 -3.58 1.20 7.43
N TRP A 71 -3.72 2.39 6.90
CA TRP A 71 -3.06 3.57 7.45
C TRP A 71 -3.83 4.06 8.66
N CYS A 72 -3.11 4.37 9.73
CA CYS A 72 -3.65 4.84 11.01
C CYS A 72 -3.13 6.25 11.27
N GLY A 73 -3.98 7.27 11.08
CA GLY A 73 -3.65 8.67 11.34
C GLY A 73 -4.07 9.07 12.76
N ASN A 74 -3.15 9.59 13.56
CA ASN A 74 -3.46 10.03 14.92
C ASN A 74 -3.84 11.51 14.92
N PHE A 75 -5.13 11.79 15.06
CA PHE A 75 -5.65 13.09 15.49
C PHE A 75 -5.45 13.22 17.02
N GLU A 76 -5.57 14.41 17.54
CA GLU A 76 -5.47 14.65 18.97
C GLU A 76 -6.55 13.87 19.76
N ASP A 77 -7.80 13.92 19.30
CA ASP A 77 -8.99 13.38 19.96
C ASP A 77 -9.53 12.07 19.35
N LYS A 78 -9.02 11.64 18.20
CA LYS A 78 -9.50 10.47 17.43
C LYS A 78 -8.40 9.82 16.62
N ILE A 79 -8.64 8.59 16.17
CA ILE A 79 -7.76 7.88 15.23
C ILE A 79 -8.51 7.67 13.92
N GLY A 80 -7.93 8.12 12.81
CA GLY A 80 -8.42 7.83 11.46
C GLY A 80 -7.85 6.51 10.96
N LEU A 81 -8.70 5.63 10.45
CA LEU A 81 -8.32 4.38 9.82
C LEU A 81 -8.68 4.43 8.34
N PHE A 82 -7.71 4.10 7.50
CA PHE A 82 -7.83 4.16 6.04
C PHE A 82 -7.48 2.78 5.44
N PRO A 83 -8.41 1.81 5.49
CA PRO A 83 -8.20 0.48 4.93
C PRO A 83 -8.25 0.51 3.40
N PRO A 84 -7.95 -0.61 2.70
CA PRO A 84 -7.99 -0.68 1.25
C PRO A 84 -9.39 -0.34 0.68
N ALA A 85 -9.39 0.22 -0.52
CA ALA A 85 -10.64 0.49 -1.24
C ALA A 85 -11.47 -0.80 -1.40
N GLY A 86 -12.79 -0.68 -1.31
CA GLY A 86 -13.71 -1.80 -1.43
C GLY A 86 -13.91 -2.64 -0.16
N THR A 87 -13.20 -2.36 0.95
CA THR A 87 -13.28 -3.17 2.19
C THR A 87 -14.11 -2.53 3.31
N ARG A 88 -14.88 -1.48 3.00
CA ARG A 88 -15.59 -0.65 3.99
C ARG A 88 -16.43 -1.44 5.00
N GLU A 89 -17.34 -2.25 4.51
CA GLU A 89 -18.25 -3.01 5.37
C GLU A 89 -17.53 -4.11 6.16
N GLU A 90 -16.69 -4.89 5.49
CA GLU A 90 -15.95 -5.98 6.10
C GLU A 90 -15.03 -5.47 7.19
N PHE A 91 -14.35 -4.35 6.94
CA PHE A 91 -13.45 -3.74 7.92
C PHE A 91 -14.21 -3.18 9.13
N ILE A 92 -15.32 -2.46 8.93
CA ILE A 92 -16.17 -1.99 10.03
C ILE A 92 -16.72 -3.17 10.84
N ASN A 93 -17.16 -4.24 10.17
CA ASN A 93 -17.65 -5.44 10.84
C ASN A 93 -16.53 -6.15 11.61
N HIS A 94 -15.31 -6.16 11.08
CA HIS A 94 -14.15 -6.67 11.80
C HIS A 94 -13.88 -5.87 13.08
N LEU A 95 -13.87 -4.54 13.03
CA LEU A 95 -13.70 -3.69 14.21
C LEU A 95 -14.80 -3.94 15.26
N LYS A 96 -16.05 -4.03 14.83
CA LYS A 96 -17.22 -4.27 15.74
C LYS A 96 -17.11 -5.58 16.50
N LYS A 97 -16.47 -6.64 15.97
CA LYS A 97 -16.27 -7.93 16.68
C LYS A 97 -15.48 -7.77 17.98
N TYR A 98 -14.62 -6.77 18.07
CA TYR A 98 -13.75 -6.52 19.23
C TYR A 98 -14.21 -5.34 20.07
N LEU A 99 -15.29 -4.65 19.67
CA LEU A 99 -15.85 -3.53 20.42
C LEU A 99 -16.84 -4.05 21.46
N PHE A 100 -16.37 -4.27 22.69
CA PHE A 100 -17.22 -4.74 23.78
C PHE A 100 -18.08 -3.60 24.33
N PHE A 101 -19.22 -3.95 24.95
CA PHE A 101 -20.22 -2.98 25.46
C PHE A 101 -19.67 -2.00 26.50
N ARG A 102 -18.59 -2.35 27.23
CA ARG A 102 -17.95 -1.49 28.22
C ARG A 102 -16.86 -0.59 27.64
N THR A 103 -16.45 -0.81 26.39
CA THR A 103 -15.41 -0.04 25.74
C THR A 103 -15.94 1.34 25.36
N LYS A 104 -15.35 2.39 25.91
CA LYS A 104 -15.71 3.78 25.60
C LYS A 104 -15.05 4.23 24.29
N ALA A 105 -15.33 3.50 23.23
CA ALA A 105 -14.92 3.83 21.87
C ALA A 105 -16.12 3.78 20.92
N LYS A 106 -16.11 4.66 19.92
CA LYS A 106 -17.15 4.76 18.88
C LYS A 106 -16.49 4.64 17.51
N ILE A 107 -17.09 3.85 16.65
CA ILE A 107 -16.69 3.72 15.23
C ILE A 107 -17.61 4.62 14.43
N THR A 108 -17.05 5.63 13.74
CA THR A 108 -17.79 6.56 12.90
C THR A 108 -17.29 6.44 11.46
N ASP A 109 -18.16 6.10 10.54
CA ASP A 109 -17.85 6.00 9.13
C ASP A 109 -18.02 7.36 8.44
N MET A 110 -16.93 7.88 7.89
CA MET A 110 -16.85 9.16 7.19
C MET A 110 -16.61 9.00 5.68
N SER A 111 -16.67 7.78 5.16
CA SER A 111 -16.25 7.47 3.78
C SER A 111 -17.03 8.26 2.72
N GLU A 112 -18.30 8.56 2.97
CA GLU A 112 -19.12 9.32 2.03
C GLU A 112 -18.93 10.84 2.08
N HIS A 113 -18.12 11.35 3.03
CA HIS A 113 -17.86 12.77 3.16
C HIS A 113 -16.65 13.24 2.37
N PHE A 114 -15.82 12.30 1.91
CA PHE A 114 -14.55 12.59 1.27
C PHE A 114 -14.38 11.83 -0.05
N ARG A 115 -13.63 12.45 -0.96
CA ARG A 115 -13.04 11.78 -2.11
C ARG A 115 -11.52 11.80 -2.02
N GLU A 116 -10.91 10.71 -2.46
CA GLU A 116 -9.47 10.52 -2.42
C GLU A 116 -8.81 11.01 -3.70
N ILE A 117 -7.67 11.68 -3.55
CA ILE A 117 -6.73 12.01 -4.62
C ILE A 117 -5.36 11.49 -4.19
N ARG A 118 -4.62 10.84 -5.07
CA ARG A 118 -3.27 10.36 -4.78
C ARG A 118 -2.23 11.13 -5.56
N LEU A 119 -1.18 11.51 -4.86
CA LEU A 119 0.03 12.09 -5.40
C LEU A 119 1.18 11.10 -5.24
N VAL A 120 1.95 10.89 -6.29
CA VAL A 120 3.13 10.02 -6.27
C VAL A 120 4.32 10.73 -6.92
N GLY A 121 5.52 10.35 -6.50
CA GLY A 121 6.77 10.86 -7.08
C GLY A 121 7.51 11.85 -6.20
N PRO A 122 8.77 12.20 -6.55
CA PRO A 122 9.69 12.96 -5.70
C PRO A 122 9.23 14.39 -5.40
N GLU A 123 8.43 15.00 -6.28
CA GLU A 123 7.96 16.37 -6.09
C GLU A 123 6.65 16.50 -5.29
N THR A 124 6.11 15.40 -4.76
CA THR A 124 4.82 15.35 -4.01
C THR A 124 4.74 16.42 -2.92
N ILE A 125 5.79 16.59 -2.09
CA ILE A 125 5.78 17.61 -1.03
C ILE A 125 5.75 19.04 -1.62
N SER A 126 6.46 19.29 -2.70
CA SER A 126 6.45 20.60 -3.36
C SER A 126 5.05 20.96 -3.91
N VAL A 127 4.34 19.96 -4.44
CA VAL A 127 2.94 20.12 -4.89
C VAL A 127 2.04 20.46 -3.70
N LEU A 128 2.14 19.72 -2.61
CA LEU A 128 1.35 19.95 -1.40
C LEU A 128 1.59 21.35 -0.80
N LEU A 129 2.85 21.75 -0.66
CA LEU A 129 3.23 23.10 -0.16
C LEU A 129 2.70 24.22 -1.05
N SER A 130 2.70 24.03 -2.37
CA SER A 130 2.25 25.03 -3.33
C SER A 130 0.73 25.27 -3.32
N LEU A 131 -0.05 24.23 -2.99
CA LEU A 131 -1.51 24.27 -3.14
C LEU A 131 -2.26 24.39 -1.81
N PHE A 132 -1.70 23.92 -0.73
CA PHE A 132 -2.44 23.82 0.54
C PHE A 132 -1.91 24.72 1.66
N ASP A 133 -0.90 25.55 1.41
CA ASP A 133 -0.38 26.55 2.38
C ASP A 133 -0.21 25.96 3.81
N ASN A 134 0.25 24.73 3.91
CA ASN A 134 0.49 24.01 5.15
C ASN A 134 1.97 23.64 5.28
N ASN A 135 2.49 23.68 6.49
CA ASN A 135 3.82 23.13 6.74
C ASN A 135 3.72 21.61 6.90
N PHE A 136 4.23 20.87 5.92
CA PHE A 136 4.27 19.41 5.93
C PHE A 136 5.56 18.82 6.51
N SER A 137 6.48 19.66 7.00
CA SER A 137 7.73 19.16 7.60
C SER A 137 7.46 18.39 8.91
N GLY A 138 8.07 17.22 9.03
CA GLY A 138 8.07 16.41 10.26
C GLY A 138 6.75 15.75 10.64
N SER A 139 5.73 15.74 9.76
CA SER A 139 4.48 15.04 10.02
C SER A 139 3.99 14.31 8.80
N SER A 140 3.56 13.09 9.02
CA SER A 140 3.00 12.24 8.01
C SER A 140 1.48 12.31 7.91
N PHE A 141 0.81 13.05 8.81
CA PHE A 141 -0.64 13.22 8.82
C PHE A 141 -1.05 14.67 9.15
N ARG A 142 -1.92 15.26 8.36
CA ARG A 142 -2.35 16.67 8.51
C ARG A 142 -3.82 16.86 8.18
N MET A 143 -4.48 17.74 8.97
CA MET A 143 -5.74 18.34 8.54
C MET A 143 -5.46 19.53 7.62
N LEU A 144 -6.23 19.65 6.57
CA LEU A 144 -6.24 20.78 5.65
C LEU A 144 -7.18 21.87 6.19
N LYS A 145 -6.94 23.14 5.82
CA LYS A 145 -7.79 24.26 6.22
C LYS A 145 -9.24 24.12 5.76
N ASN A 146 -9.46 23.35 4.71
CA ASN A 146 -10.78 23.06 4.15
C ASN A 146 -11.52 21.90 4.81
N GLY A 147 -10.99 21.34 5.90
CA GLY A 147 -11.58 20.20 6.61
C GLY A 147 -11.22 18.83 6.04
N GLY A 148 -10.45 18.77 4.95
CA GLY A 148 -9.86 17.53 4.45
C GLY A 148 -8.64 17.10 5.23
N TYR A 149 -7.97 16.00 4.81
CA TYR A 149 -6.71 15.55 5.37
C TYR A 149 -5.75 15.02 4.32
N VAL A 150 -4.49 15.03 4.69
CA VAL A 150 -3.40 14.47 3.90
C VAL A 150 -2.69 13.38 4.71
N LEU A 151 -2.51 12.22 4.10
CA LEU A 151 -1.66 11.14 4.56
C LEU A 151 -0.39 11.19 3.72
N ILE A 152 0.76 11.44 4.34
CA ILE A 152 2.07 11.42 3.67
C ILE A 152 2.74 10.11 4.07
N HIS A 153 2.87 9.21 3.11
CA HIS A 153 3.45 7.90 3.35
C HIS A 153 4.98 8.01 3.54
N PRO A 154 5.58 7.18 4.40
CA PRO A 154 7.02 7.15 4.54
C PRO A 154 7.70 6.72 3.22
N THR A 155 8.84 7.33 2.92
CA THR A 155 9.61 7.01 1.71
C THR A 155 10.20 5.61 1.73
N SER A 156 10.53 5.10 2.92
CA SER A 156 10.99 3.73 3.11
C SER A 156 9.81 2.85 3.50
N PHE A 157 9.24 2.18 2.53
CA PHE A 157 8.20 1.19 2.69
C PHE A 157 8.77 -0.12 2.18
N GLN A 158 8.75 -1.21 2.95
CA GLN A 158 9.30 -2.52 2.56
C GLN A 158 10.85 -2.62 2.51
N HIS A 159 11.43 -3.31 3.50
CA HIS A 159 12.88 -3.61 3.58
C HIS A 159 13.83 -2.40 3.39
N ASN A 160 13.42 -1.19 3.79
CA ASN A 160 14.13 0.08 3.57
C ASN A 160 14.29 0.46 2.08
N LEU A 161 13.47 -0.10 1.19
CA LEU A 161 13.43 0.35 -0.20
C LEU A 161 12.84 1.76 -0.26
N ASP A 162 13.51 2.66 -0.95
CA ASP A 162 12.97 3.97 -1.28
C ASP A 162 11.90 3.81 -2.36
N VAL A 163 10.65 3.71 -1.94
CA VAL A 163 9.50 3.62 -2.85
C VAL A 163 9.05 4.97 -3.40
N GLY A 164 9.77 6.03 -3.02
CA GLY A 164 9.41 7.40 -3.35
C GLY A 164 8.30 7.97 -2.45
N LEU A 165 8.08 9.27 -2.58
CA LEU A 165 7.01 9.94 -1.84
C LEU A 165 5.65 9.65 -2.45
N GLN A 166 4.69 9.34 -1.58
CA GLN A 166 3.27 9.24 -1.91
C GLN A 166 2.46 10.02 -0.87
N ALA A 167 1.39 10.66 -1.31
CA ALA A 167 0.43 11.27 -0.42
C ALA A 167 -1.00 10.98 -0.89
N ASP A 168 -1.86 10.62 0.05
CA ASP A 168 -3.30 10.47 -0.18
C ASP A 168 -4.01 11.68 0.44
N LEU A 169 -4.77 12.40 -0.39
CA LEU A 169 -5.57 13.54 0.02
C LEU A 169 -7.04 13.11 0.10
N PHE A 170 -7.65 13.35 1.22
CA PHE A 170 -9.09 13.17 1.43
C PHE A 170 -9.75 14.54 1.42
N ILE A 171 -10.40 14.87 0.33
CA ILE A 171 -11.01 16.18 0.08
C ILE A 171 -12.51 16.10 0.32
N PRO A 172 -13.12 17.03 1.10
CA PRO A 172 -14.57 17.10 1.26
C PRO A 172 -15.28 17.14 -0.09
N ILE A 173 -16.41 16.43 -0.20
CA ILE A 173 -17.11 16.24 -1.49
C ILE A 173 -17.51 17.58 -2.11
N ASP A 174 -17.97 18.54 -1.31
CA ASP A 174 -18.36 19.88 -1.75
C ASP A 174 -17.22 20.72 -2.30
N GLN A 175 -15.96 20.35 -2.03
CA GLN A 175 -14.74 21.04 -2.47
C GLN A 175 -13.94 20.25 -3.48
N PHE A 176 -14.37 19.03 -3.79
CA PHE A 176 -13.59 18.11 -4.60
C PHE A 176 -13.33 18.66 -6.00
N GLU A 177 -14.37 19.10 -6.72
CA GLU A 177 -14.24 19.60 -8.10
C GLU A 177 -13.30 20.81 -8.19
N THR A 178 -13.40 21.75 -7.23
CA THR A 178 -12.52 22.93 -7.19
C THR A 178 -11.06 22.53 -6.92
N THR A 179 -10.85 21.60 -6.00
CA THR A 179 -9.51 21.10 -5.66
C THR A 179 -8.92 20.30 -6.82
N GLN A 180 -9.71 19.45 -7.45
CA GLN A 180 -9.33 18.68 -8.63
C GLN A 180 -8.84 19.60 -9.75
N LYS A 181 -9.63 20.61 -10.11
CA LYS A 181 -9.25 21.56 -11.15
C LYS A 181 -7.95 22.28 -10.82
N SER A 182 -7.78 22.72 -9.58
CA SER A 182 -6.55 23.39 -9.15
C SER A 182 -5.31 22.50 -9.27
N LEU A 183 -5.46 21.20 -8.91
CA LEU A 183 -4.41 20.20 -9.03
C LEU A 183 -4.08 19.89 -10.49
N GLU A 184 -5.07 19.76 -11.36
CA GLU A 184 -4.87 19.51 -12.80
C GLU A 184 -4.20 20.69 -13.49
N ASP A 185 -4.63 21.92 -13.20
CA ASP A 185 -3.99 23.15 -13.71
C ASP A 185 -2.52 23.25 -13.23
N PHE A 186 -2.27 22.92 -11.98
CA PHE A 186 -0.90 22.90 -11.44
C PHE A 186 -0.06 21.81 -12.12
N THR A 187 -0.61 20.62 -12.28
CA THR A 187 0.05 19.47 -12.92
C THR A 187 0.48 19.83 -14.35
N SER A 188 -0.43 20.40 -15.13
CA SER A 188 -0.15 20.86 -16.50
C SER A 188 0.95 21.91 -16.55
N LYS A 189 0.93 22.89 -15.63
CA LYS A 189 1.92 23.99 -15.58
C LYS A 189 3.31 23.53 -15.14
N LYS A 190 3.39 22.51 -14.26
CA LYS A 190 4.66 22.01 -13.68
C LYS A 190 5.22 20.82 -14.44
N GLY A 191 4.50 20.30 -15.42
CA GLY A 191 4.91 19.13 -16.20
C GLY A 191 4.90 17.84 -15.41
N GLY A 192 3.94 17.71 -14.47
CA GLY A 192 3.50 16.45 -13.89
C GLY A 192 2.58 15.71 -14.85
N VAL A 193 2.01 14.61 -14.41
CA VAL A 193 1.14 13.76 -15.24
C VAL A 193 -0.12 13.33 -14.49
N LEU A 194 -1.23 13.21 -15.23
CA LEU A 194 -2.44 12.56 -14.74
C LEU A 194 -2.36 11.07 -15.08
N LEU A 195 -2.29 10.23 -14.06
CA LEU A 195 -2.18 8.79 -14.22
C LEU A 195 -3.56 8.16 -14.43
N SER A 196 -3.67 7.31 -15.44
CA SER A 196 -4.77 6.36 -15.55
C SER A 196 -4.65 5.28 -14.48
N GLU A 197 -5.71 4.50 -14.24
CA GLU A 197 -5.65 3.37 -13.30
C GLU A 197 -4.56 2.36 -13.70
N SER A 198 -4.42 2.05 -14.99
CA SER A 198 -3.37 1.17 -15.49
C SER A 198 -1.97 1.75 -15.29
N SER A 199 -1.76 3.04 -15.58
CA SER A 199 -0.46 3.70 -15.35
C SER A 199 -0.11 3.77 -13.87
N TYR A 200 -1.10 4.02 -12.99
CA TYR A 200 -0.89 4.00 -11.55
C TYR A 200 -0.51 2.59 -11.03
N LEU A 201 -1.22 1.55 -11.46
CA LEU A 201 -0.88 0.17 -11.10
C LEU A 201 0.49 -0.25 -11.63
N THR A 202 0.86 0.21 -12.85
CA THR A 202 2.22 0.01 -13.39
C THR A 202 3.26 0.68 -12.50
N TYR A 203 3.05 1.94 -12.12
CA TYR A 203 3.94 2.67 -11.21
C TYR A 203 4.14 1.92 -9.88
N LEU A 204 3.06 1.43 -9.26
CA LEU A 204 3.16 0.65 -8.01
C LEU A 204 3.87 -0.70 -8.21
N THR A 205 3.68 -1.35 -9.36
CA THR A 205 4.38 -2.59 -9.70
C THR A 205 5.87 -2.33 -9.90
N GLU A 206 6.25 -1.27 -10.63
CA GLU A 206 7.63 -0.82 -10.82
C GLU A 206 8.32 -0.55 -9.47
N LYS A 207 7.61 0.00 -8.49
CA LYS A 207 8.09 0.23 -7.12
C LYS A 207 8.05 -1.01 -6.23
N GLY A 208 7.50 -2.12 -6.70
CA GLY A 208 7.40 -3.35 -5.90
C GLY A 208 6.41 -3.27 -4.74
N ILE A 209 5.44 -2.34 -4.78
CA ILE A 209 4.48 -2.13 -3.69
C ILE A 209 3.37 -3.19 -3.74
N PRO A 210 3.24 -4.03 -2.70
CA PRO A 210 2.16 -5.01 -2.64
C PRO A 210 0.82 -4.33 -2.34
N LEU A 211 -0.26 -4.88 -2.90
CA LEU A 211 -1.61 -4.36 -2.78
C LEU A 211 -2.58 -5.41 -2.22
N PHE A 212 -3.55 -4.93 -1.47
CA PHE A 212 -4.74 -5.71 -1.11
C PHE A 212 -5.74 -5.72 -2.29
N PRO A 213 -6.38 -6.85 -2.59
CA PRO A 213 -6.19 -8.19 -2.01
C PRO A 213 -5.15 -9.05 -2.74
N SER A 214 -4.49 -8.56 -3.78
CA SER A 214 -3.63 -9.37 -4.64
C SER A 214 -2.46 -9.98 -3.88
N GLU A 215 -1.66 -9.15 -3.22
CA GLU A 215 -0.48 -9.57 -2.46
C GLU A 215 -0.73 -9.57 -0.94
N LEU A 216 -1.73 -8.83 -0.45
CA LEU A 216 -2.04 -8.71 0.97
C LEU A 216 -3.41 -9.33 1.24
N ASN A 217 -3.44 -10.57 1.71
CA ASN A 217 -4.66 -11.31 2.04
C ASN A 217 -4.39 -12.41 3.08
N ASP A 218 -5.41 -13.19 3.42
CA ASP A 218 -5.35 -14.24 4.43
C ASP A 218 -4.51 -15.49 4.06
N SER A 219 -3.88 -15.47 2.89
CA SER A 219 -2.88 -16.47 2.49
C SER A 219 -1.47 -16.12 2.98
N PHE A 220 -1.21 -14.85 3.37
CA PHE A 220 0.14 -14.35 3.61
C PHE A 220 0.34 -13.80 5.02
N PHE A 221 1.60 -13.86 5.48
CA PHE A 221 2.07 -13.15 6.67
C PHE A 221 2.62 -11.76 6.30
N PRO A 222 2.58 -10.76 7.19
CA PRO A 222 3.24 -9.47 6.96
C PRO A 222 4.71 -9.58 6.55
N ALA A 223 5.46 -10.50 7.18
CA ALA A 223 6.86 -10.73 6.89
C ALA A 223 7.11 -11.34 5.49
N GLU A 224 6.19 -12.18 4.97
CA GLU A 224 6.27 -12.72 3.61
C GLU A 224 6.15 -11.59 2.57
N ALA A 225 5.32 -10.58 2.85
CA ALA A 225 5.18 -9.37 2.02
C ALA A 225 6.33 -8.35 2.21
N GLY A 226 7.24 -8.60 3.16
CA GLY A 226 8.34 -7.68 3.47
C GLY A 226 7.91 -6.43 4.24
N LEU A 227 6.71 -6.42 4.82
CA LEU A 227 6.12 -5.25 5.47
C LEU A 227 6.11 -5.33 7.00
N ASP A 228 6.70 -6.37 7.59
CA ASP A 228 6.73 -6.52 9.04
C ASP A 228 7.51 -5.40 9.75
N SER A 229 8.55 -4.85 9.11
CA SER A 229 9.34 -3.76 9.68
C SER A 229 8.57 -2.44 9.82
N VAL A 230 7.58 -2.20 8.97
CA VAL A 230 6.79 -0.96 8.97
C VAL A 230 5.41 -1.14 9.59
N GLY A 231 4.82 -2.33 9.46
CA GLY A 231 3.44 -2.60 9.86
C GLY A 231 3.28 -3.39 11.17
N VAL A 232 4.39 -3.86 11.80
CA VAL A 232 4.33 -4.68 13.02
C VAL A 232 5.24 -4.12 14.11
N SER A 233 4.69 -3.89 15.29
CA SER A 233 5.46 -3.62 16.49
C SER A 233 5.71 -4.91 17.28
N TYR A 234 6.98 -5.24 17.48
CA TYR A 234 7.40 -6.42 18.26
C TYR A 234 7.58 -6.09 19.76
N ASN A 235 7.49 -4.80 20.15
CA ASN A 235 7.74 -4.30 21.50
C ASN A 235 6.48 -3.72 22.16
N LYS A 236 5.30 -4.12 21.71
CA LYS A 236 4.00 -3.70 22.28
C LYS A 236 3.31 -4.82 23.08
N GLY A 237 2.25 -4.48 23.80
CA GLY A 237 1.37 -5.44 24.46
C GLY A 237 0.64 -6.36 23.49
N CYS A 238 -0.11 -7.31 24.02
CA CYS A 238 -0.79 -8.36 23.23
C CYS A 238 -1.77 -7.78 22.20
N TYR A 239 -1.80 -8.40 21.03
CA TYR A 239 -2.76 -8.15 19.96
C TYR A 239 -3.09 -9.44 19.21
N VAL A 240 -4.18 -9.43 18.44
CA VAL A 240 -4.62 -10.61 17.68
C VAL A 240 -3.54 -11.05 16.68
N GLY A 241 -3.13 -12.32 16.73
CA GLY A 241 -2.11 -12.90 15.85
C GLY A 241 -0.66 -12.65 16.27
N GLN A 242 -0.40 -12.02 17.42
CA GLN A 242 0.97 -11.68 17.86
C GLN A 242 1.89 -12.90 18.02
N GLU A 243 1.39 -13.98 18.63
CA GLU A 243 2.24 -15.15 18.95
C GLU A 243 2.87 -15.77 17.68
N PRO A 244 2.11 -16.13 16.62
CA PRO A 244 2.69 -16.66 15.39
C PRO A 244 3.59 -15.65 14.68
N VAL A 245 3.27 -14.34 14.70
CA VAL A 245 4.12 -13.29 14.12
C VAL A 245 5.48 -13.25 14.83
N THR A 246 5.47 -13.22 16.17
CA THR A 246 6.68 -13.18 16.99
C THR A 246 7.52 -14.44 16.80
N ARG A 247 6.87 -15.62 16.80
CA ARG A 247 7.57 -16.87 16.57
C ARG A 247 8.23 -16.91 15.18
N LEU A 248 7.55 -16.43 14.14
CA LEU A 248 8.12 -16.36 12.80
C LEU A 248 9.35 -15.44 12.76
N LYS A 249 9.32 -14.30 13.44
CA LYS A 249 10.42 -13.33 13.47
C LYS A 249 11.67 -13.85 14.18
N PHE A 250 11.51 -14.48 15.35
CA PHE A 250 12.64 -14.79 16.25
C PHE A 250 13.08 -16.26 16.22
N GLN A 251 12.22 -17.18 15.81
CA GLN A 251 12.46 -18.62 15.87
C GLN A 251 12.25 -19.32 14.52
N GLY A 252 11.69 -18.63 13.53
CA GLY A 252 11.33 -19.20 12.25
C GLY A 252 12.17 -18.67 11.09
N HIS A 253 11.82 -19.14 9.92
CA HIS A 253 12.29 -18.62 8.65
C HIS A 253 11.10 -18.54 7.68
N LEU A 254 11.18 -17.62 6.73
CA LEU A 254 10.18 -17.51 5.69
C LEU A 254 10.35 -18.61 4.67
N ASN A 255 9.28 -19.33 4.36
CA ASN A 255 9.28 -20.32 3.29
C ASN A 255 9.15 -19.67 1.90
N ARG A 256 8.60 -18.48 1.86
CA ARG A 256 8.41 -17.68 0.65
C ARG A 256 8.48 -16.18 0.98
N SER A 257 8.73 -15.38 -0.04
CA SER A 257 8.74 -13.92 0.06
C SER A 257 8.19 -13.27 -1.21
N LEU A 258 7.72 -12.03 -1.08
CA LEU A 258 7.37 -11.22 -2.24
C LEU A 258 8.59 -11.02 -3.13
N ALA A 259 8.40 -11.16 -4.43
CA ALA A 259 9.44 -11.05 -5.45
C ALA A 259 8.90 -10.38 -6.71
N GLY A 260 9.81 -9.78 -7.48
CA GLY A 260 9.55 -9.30 -8.83
C GLY A 260 9.78 -10.39 -9.87
N PHE A 261 9.07 -10.29 -10.98
CA PHE A 261 9.23 -11.17 -12.14
C PHE A 261 9.24 -10.32 -13.41
N SER A 262 10.12 -10.65 -14.37
CA SER A 262 10.15 -9.98 -15.66
C SER A 262 9.97 -10.96 -16.82
N LEU A 263 9.26 -10.50 -17.84
CA LEU A 263 9.14 -11.16 -19.15
C LEU A 263 9.80 -10.27 -20.19
N GLU A 264 11.01 -10.64 -20.58
CA GLU A 264 11.89 -9.80 -21.38
C GLU A 264 11.32 -9.50 -22.77
N GLY A 265 11.27 -8.20 -23.13
CA GLY A 265 10.87 -7.73 -24.47
C GLY A 265 9.40 -7.96 -24.84
N ALA A 266 8.56 -8.45 -23.92
CA ALA A 266 7.17 -8.75 -24.16
C ALA A 266 6.27 -8.38 -22.97
N ALA A 267 4.98 -8.15 -23.24
CA ALA A 267 3.98 -8.09 -22.18
C ALA A 267 3.58 -9.51 -21.74
N PHE A 268 3.23 -9.66 -20.47
CA PHE A 268 2.62 -10.90 -19.99
C PHE A 268 1.32 -11.18 -20.76
N PRO A 269 1.01 -12.45 -21.07
CA PRO A 269 -0.29 -12.82 -21.63
C PRO A 269 -1.41 -12.47 -20.64
N LYS A 270 -2.64 -12.33 -21.15
CA LYS A 270 -3.81 -12.15 -20.30
C LYS A 270 -4.03 -13.42 -19.47
N MET A 271 -4.05 -13.28 -18.15
CA MET A 271 -4.14 -14.41 -17.21
C MET A 271 -5.14 -14.09 -16.09
N GLU A 272 -5.66 -15.15 -15.46
CA GLU A 272 -6.39 -15.05 -14.19
C GLU A 272 -5.42 -15.30 -13.03
N PHE A 273 -5.39 -14.40 -12.06
CA PHE A 273 -4.46 -14.48 -10.93
C PHE A 273 -5.09 -15.16 -9.70
N PRO A 274 -4.30 -15.87 -8.89
CA PRO A 274 -2.85 -16.08 -8.99
C PRO A 274 -2.48 -17.15 -10.03
N VAL A 275 -1.31 -16.99 -10.67
CA VAL A 275 -0.75 -17.95 -11.64
C VAL A 275 0.43 -18.69 -11.03
N THR A 276 0.43 -20.01 -11.06
CA THR A 276 1.54 -20.82 -10.55
C THR A 276 2.77 -20.72 -11.45
N LEU A 277 3.94 -20.54 -10.84
CA LEU A 277 5.24 -20.57 -11.50
C LEU A 277 5.95 -21.89 -11.20
N PHE A 278 6.63 -22.44 -12.22
CA PHE A 278 7.25 -23.77 -12.13
C PHE A 278 8.75 -23.70 -12.33
N ASN A 279 9.47 -24.56 -11.63
CA ASN A 279 10.89 -24.78 -11.85
C ASN A 279 11.12 -25.53 -13.19
N PRO A 280 11.92 -24.98 -14.13
CA PRO A 280 12.13 -25.60 -15.43
C PRO A 280 12.87 -26.96 -15.37
N LYS A 281 13.55 -27.27 -14.26
CA LYS A 281 14.35 -28.49 -14.12
C LYS A 281 13.53 -29.73 -13.74
N ASP A 282 12.51 -29.56 -12.91
CA ASP A 282 11.76 -30.68 -12.32
C ASP A 282 10.25 -30.51 -12.41
N GLY A 283 9.75 -29.38 -12.95
CA GLY A 283 8.34 -29.06 -13.08
C GLY A 283 7.62 -28.78 -11.75
N ASN A 284 8.35 -28.71 -10.63
CA ASN A 284 7.75 -28.43 -9.34
C ASN A 284 7.35 -26.96 -9.20
N GLU A 285 6.31 -26.69 -8.40
CA GLU A 285 5.89 -25.34 -8.07
C GLU A 285 7.00 -24.56 -7.36
N ALA A 286 7.40 -23.44 -7.93
CA ALA A 286 8.41 -22.52 -7.41
C ALA A 286 7.79 -21.30 -6.70
N GLY A 287 6.61 -20.87 -7.12
CA GLY A 287 5.94 -19.71 -6.59
C GLY A 287 4.63 -19.40 -7.28
N ILE A 288 4.13 -18.21 -7.05
CA ILE A 288 2.92 -17.68 -7.71
C ILE A 288 3.14 -16.25 -8.18
N LEU A 289 2.54 -15.91 -9.31
CA LEU A 289 2.42 -14.56 -9.84
C LEU A 289 1.03 -14.02 -9.48
N THR A 290 0.95 -12.83 -8.92
CA THR A 290 -0.30 -12.27 -8.39
C THR A 290 -0.79 -11.06 -9.17
N ARG A 291 0.11 -10.39 -9.88
CA ARG A 291 -0.19 -9.20 -10.69
C ARG A 291 0.88 -9.01 -11.75
N THR A 292 0.48 -8.46 -12.91
CA THR A 292 1.41 -8.08 -13.99
C THR A 292 1.10 -6.70 -14.53
N SER A 293 2.09 -6.09 -15.15
CA SER A 293 2.00 -4.85 -15.88
C SER A 293 3.04 -4.82 -17.00
N PHE A 294 2.99 -3.83 -17.87
CA PHE A 294 4.06 -3.58 -18.82
C PHE A 294 4.77 -2.26 -18.47
N SER A 295 6.07 -2.33 -18.23
CA SER A 295 6.87 -1.15 -17.94
C SER A 295 7.49 -0.60 -19.22
N ASP A 296 7.05 0.59 -19.63
CA ASP A 296 7.67 1.32 -20.75
C ASP A 296 9.09 1.78 -20.42
N ILE A 297 9.41 1.91 -19.13
CA ILE A 297 10.74 2.29 -18.68
C ILE A 297 11.74 1.16 -18.95
N LEU A 298 11.32 -0.09 -18.69
CA LEU A 298 12.14 -1.28 -18.87
C LEU A 298 11.95 -1.94 -20.26
N GLY A 299 10.90 -1.57 -21.00
CA GLY A 299 10.53 -2.22 -22.24
C GLY A 299 10.15 -3.70 -22.07
N SER A 300 9.60 -4.06 -20.91
CA SER A 300 9.36 -5.44 -20.51
C SER A 300 8.09 -5.59 -19.70
N GLY A 301 7.48 -6.77 -19.77
CA GLY A 301 6.48 -7.19 -18.79
C GLY A 301 7.12 -7.34 -17.42
N ILE A 302 6.47 -6.80 -16.42
CA ILE A 302 6.86 -6.91 -15.00
C ILE A 302 5.71 -7.48 -14.19
N GLY A 303 6.01 -8.16 -13.10
CA GLY A 303 4.98 -8.71 -12.23
C GLY A 303 5.44 -8.86 -10.79
N LEU A 304 4.48 -8.95 -9.88
CA LEU A 304 4.70 -9.25 -8.47
C LEU A 304 4.08 -10.60 -8.11
N GLY A 305 4.63 -11.22 -7.10
CA GLY A 305 4.10 -12.45 -6.55
C GLY A 305 4.96 -13.03 -5.45
N TYR A 306 4.68 -14.25 -5.07
CA TYR A 306 5.38 -14.91 -3.96
C TYR A 306 6.23 -16.06 -4.45
N LEU A 307 7.48 -16.06 -4.04
CA LEU A 307 8.49 -17.04 -4.49
C LEU A 307 8.99 -17.86 -3.31
N LYS A 308 9.05 -19.17 -3.48
CA LYS A 308 9.65 -20.06 -2.47
C LYS A 308 11.14 -19.75 -2.31
N ARG A 309 11.64 -19.82 -1.09
CA ARG A 309 12.99 -19.42 -0.69
C ARG A 309 14.10 -19.94 -1.58
N ASN A 310 13.98 -21.19 -2.04
CA ASN A 310 15.03 -21.85 -2.84
C ASN A 310 15.19 -21.25 -4.26
N PHE A 311 14.28 -20.36 -4.68
CA PHE A 311 14.27 -19.74 -6.01
C PHE A 311 14.49 -18.24 -5.96
N SER A 312 14.79 -17.66 -4.78
CA SER A 312 14.81 -16.19 -4.55
C SER A 312 16.02 -15.47 -5.14
N GLU A 313 16.94 -16.17 -5.79
CA GLU A 313 18.10 -15.56 -6.43
C GLU A 313 17.70 -14.76 -7.67
N ASN A 314 18.20 -13.52 -7.77
CA ASN A 314 17.93 -12.64 -8.91
C ASN A 314 18.41 -13.29 -10.23
N GLY A 315 17.60 -13.24 -11.27
CA GLY A 315 17.89 -13.88 -12.55
C GLY A 315 17.48 -15.35 -12.64
N THR A 316 16.97 -15.97 -11.55
CA THR A 316 16.44 -17.34 -11.59
C THR A 316 15.33 -17.44 -12.65
N GLU A 317 15.42 -18.42 -13.51
CA GLU A 317 14.46 -18.69 -14.57
C GLU A 317 13.36 -19.63 -14.09
N LEU A 318 12.12 -19.27 -14.37
CA LEU A 318 10.90 -20.01 -14.02
C LEU A 318 9.99 -20.09 -15.24
N LEU A 319 9.04 -21.01 -15.23
CA LEU A 319 8.07 -21.18 -16.29
C LEU A 319 6.66 -20.75 -15.87
N LEU A 320 5.97 -20.06 -16.75
CA LEU A 320 4.52 -19.93 -16.72
C LEU A 320 3.86 -21.25 -17.16
N PRO A 321 2.55 -21.45 -16.94
CA PRO A 321 1.84 -22.67 -17.36
C PRO A 321 1.91 -22.96 -18.87
N ASP A 322 2.05 -21.93 -19.70
CA ASP A 322 2.21 -22.01 -21.15
C ASP A 322 3.67 -22.21 -21.60
N ALA A 323 4.56 -22.51 -20.66
CA ALA A 323 5.99 -22.71 -20.87
C ALA A 323 6.77 -21.44 -21.28
N GLN A 324 6.18 -20.24 -21.18
CA GLN A 324 6.96 -19.00 -21.31
C GLN A 324 7.89 -18.84 -20.13
N LEU A 325 9.11 -18.36 -20.41
CA LEU A 325 10.16 -18.18 -19.42
C LEU A 325 10.07 -16.80 -18.81
N VAL A 326 10.01 -16.75 -17.47
CA VAL A 326 10.07 -15.52 -16.69
C VAL A 326 11.29 -15.53 -15.78
N ARG A 327 11.85 -14.36 -15.49
CA ARG A 327 13.02 -14.21 -14.61
C ARG A 327 12.65 -13.53 -13.31
N VAL A 328 13.21 -14.05 -12.22
CA VAL A 328 13.14 -13.41 -10.90
C VAL A 328 13.92 -12.10 -10.92
N HIS A 329 13.31 -11.05 -10.40
CA HIS A 329 13.88 -9.71 -10.36
C HIS A 329 13.86 -9.16 -8.93
N SER A 330 14.92 -8.46 -8.55
CA SER A 330 14.97 -7.72 -7.29
C SER A 330 13.99 -6.54 -7.32
N LEU A 331 13.38 -6.23 -6.18
CA LEU A 331 12.50 -5.07 -6.02
C LEU A 331 13.25 -3.91 -5.36
N PRO A 332 12.97 -2.64 -5.72
CA PRO A 332 12.07 -2.23 -6.81
C PRO A 332 12.65 -2.53 -8.19
N PHE A 333 11.81 -2.48 -9.24
CA PHE A 333 12.28 -2.59 -10.62
C PHE A 333 12.94 -1.31 -11.11
N VAL A 334 12.44 -0.12 -10.62
CA VAL A 334 12.88 1.21 -11.04
C VAL A 334 13.05 2.10 -9.80
#